data_e30892319ea56f2f1412265f1bc58cbb
#
_entry.id   e30892319ea56f2f1412265f1bc58cbb
#
_cell.length_a   1.000
_cell.length_b   1.000
_cell.length_c   1.000
_cell.angle_alpha   90.00
_cell.angle_beta   90.00
_cell.angle_gamma   90.00
#
_symmetry.space_group_name_H-M   'P 1'
#
loop_
_entity.id
_entity.type
_entity.pdbx_description
1 polymer ?
#
loop_
_entity_poly.entity_id
_entity_poly.type
_entity_poly.pdbx_seq_one_letter_code
_entity_poly.pdbx_strand_id
1 'polypeptide(L)'
;MIAARNGKKFVQKEDFMNAVDRIVGGLEKRSKITTEEERKCIANHEAGHATLSWLLEHANPLVKVTIVPRGKALGAAWYLPEERQITTREQLQDEMCATLGGRAAEELVLGKISTGASNDLERVTKQAYAMVVYFGMSDKLPNLNYYDSTGQDWGFTKPYSEETAKLIDTEVQKIINEQYDRAKRILSENKEGHSKLAQVLLDREVIYSEDVEHIFGKRAWISRSQEILELQEKANGKNKENADKEAKADATMENVTDAPTEENKTGKIA
;
A
#
# COMPACT_ATOMS: atom_id res chain seq x y z
N MET A 1 -24.81 -5.11 -9.19
CA MET A 1 -25.62 -5.93 -8.28
C MET A 1 -25.84 -5.28 -6.90
N ILE A 2 -24.81 -4.78 -6.18
CA ILE A 2 -24.97 -4.17 -4.85
C ILE A 2 -25.87 -2.93 -4.90
N ALA A 3 -25.61 -1.98 -5.82
CA ALA A 3 -26.45 -0.79 -6.01
C ALA A 3 -27.92 -1.14 -6.32
N ALA A 4 -28.15 -2.10 -7.21
CA ALA A 4 -29.50 -2.57 -7.54
C ALA A 4 -30.21 -3.21 -6.33
N ARG A 5 -29.50 -3.98 -5.52
CA ARG A 5 -30.04 -4.58 -4.28
C ARG A 5 -30.42 -3.52 -3.25
N ASN A 6 -29.71 -2.40 -3.24
CA ASN A 6 -29.98 -1.25 -2.36
C ASN A 6 -30.97 -0.25 -2.98
N GLY A 7 -31.63 -0.60 -4.12
CA GLY A 7 -32.61 0.25 -4.80
C GLY A 7 -32.05 1.53 -5.42
N LYS A 8 -30.71 1.62 -5.58
CA LYS A 8 -30.04 2.79 -6.17
C LYS A 8 -30.18 2.79 -7.70
N LYS A 9 -30.42 3.95 -8.30
CA LYS A 9 -30.48 4.15 -9.76
C LYS A 9 -29.10 4.20 -10.41
N PHE A 10 -28.05 4.56 -9.66
CA PHE A 10 -26.68 4.71 -10.14
C PHE A 10 -25.72 4.02 -9.17
N VAL A 11 -24.58 3.54 -9.69
CA VAL A 11 -23.49 2.98 -8.90
C VAL A 11 -22.65 4.12 -8.34
N GLN A 12 -22.40 4.10 -7.03
CA GLN A 12 -21.60 5.08 -6.31
C GLN A 12 -20.29 4.45 -5.82
N LYS A 13 -19.31 5.30 -5.39
CA LYS A 13 -18.02 4.86 -4.83
C LYS A 13 -18.21 3.82 -3.72
N GLU A 14 -19.19 4.03 -2.85
CA GLU A 14 -19.52 3.13 -1.75
C GLU A 14 -19.94 1.73 -2.21
N ASP A 15 -20.66 1.62 -3.35
CA ASP A 15 -21.09 0.33 -3.90
C ASP A 15 -19.90 -0.47 -4.45
N PHE A 16 -18.89 0.21 -5.01
CA PHE A 16 -17.62 -0.41 -5.40
C PHE A 16 -16.83 -0.89 -4.17
N MET A 17 -16.70 -0.08 -3.14
CA MET A 17 -16.01 -0.46 -1.90
C MET A 17 -16.67 -1.68 -1.25
N ASN A 18 -18.00 -1.69 -1.17
CA ASN A 18 -18.76 -2.83 -0.66
C ASN A 18 -18.61 -4.09 -1.55
N ALA A 19 -18.43 -3.92 -2.86
CA ALA A 19 -18.17 -5.04 -3.77
C ALA A 19 -16.78 -5.63 -3.54
N VAL A 20 -15.76 -4.80 -3.39
CA VAL A 20 -14.40 -5.22 -3.04
C VAL A 20 -14.38 -5.95 -1.70
N ASP A 21 -15.00 -5.38 -0.67
CA ASP A 21 -15.14 -6.01 0.65
C ASP A 21 -15.73 -7.42 0.55
N ARG A 22 -16.76 -7.59 -0.27
CA ARG A 22 -17.45 -8.87 -0.44
C ARG A 22 -16.63 -9.89 -1.22
N ILE A 23 -15.89 -9.44 -2.25
CA ILE A 23 -15.09 -10.33 -3.10
C ILE A 23 -13.84 -10.80 -2.35
N VAL A 24 -13.14 -9.89 -1.69
CA VAL A 24 -11.86 -10.15 -1.05
C VAL A 24 -12.04 -10.64 0.40
N GLY A 25 -12.87 -9.95 1.20
CA GLY A 25 -13.10 -10.27 2.62
C GLY A 25 -14.19 -11.33 2.85
N GLY A 26 -15.04 -11.58 1.86
CA GLY A 26 -16.18 -12.47 1.98
C GLY A 26 -17.43 -11.81 2.58
N LEU A 27 -18.40 -12.63 2.97
CA LEU A 27 -19.65 -12.14 3.54
C LEU A 27 -19.45 -11.62 4.97
N GLU A 28 -20.08 -10.50 5.27
CA GLU A 28 -20.13 -9.93 6.61
C GLU A 28 -20.86 -10.88 7.56
N LYS A 29 -20.27 -11.14 8.72
CA LYS A 29 -20.81 -12.03 9.76
C LYS A 29 -21.34 -11.22 10.93
N ARG A 30 -22.52 -10.63 10.80
CA ARG A 30 -23.19 -9.86 11.87
C ARG A 30 -23.61 -10.70 13.08
N SER A 31 -23.70 -12.02 12.90
CA SER A 31 -24.11 -12.94 13.97
C SER A 31 -22.96 -13.39 14.87
N LYS A 32 -21.74 -12.96 14.62
CA LYS A 32 -20.61 -13.33 15.47
C LYS A 32 -20.61 -12.46 16.73
N ILE A 33 -20.89 -13.11 17.85
CA ILE A 33 -20.83 -12.46 19.16
C ILE A 33 -19.35 -12.30 19.51
N THR A 34 -18.88 -11.07 19.60
CA THR A 34 -17.56 -10.69 20.10
C THR A 34 -17.73 -10.00 21.44
N THR A 35 -16.91 -10.33 22.42
CA THR A 35 -16.89 -9.65 23.71
C THR A 35 -16.29 -8.25 23.54
N GLU A 36 -16.52 -7.35 24.50
CA GLU A 36 -15.90 -6.01 24.48
C GLU A 36 -14.37 -6.09 24.53
N GLU A 37 -13.82 -7.06 25.26
CA GLU A 37 -12.38 -7.28 25.30
C GLU A 37 -11.82 -7.73 23.95
N GLU A 38 -12.50 -8.64 23.25
CA GLU A 38 -12.12 -9.05 21.91
C GLU A 38 -12.22 -7.89 20.92
N ARG A 39 -13.28 -7.07 21.00
CA ARG A 39 -13.42 -5.87 20.16
C ARG A 39 -12.28 -4.89 20.39
N LYS A 40 -11.90 -4.64 21.65
CA LYS A 40 -10.75 -3.80 21.98
C LYS A 40 -9.44 -4.37 21.44
N CYS A 41 -9.25 -5.69 21.55
CA CYS A 41 -8.08 -6.36 21.01
C CYS A 41 -7.99 -6.18 19.49
N ILE A 42 -9.07 -6.46 18.78
CA ILE A 42 -9.14 -6.31 17.30
C ILE A 42 -8.91 -4.85 16.90
N ALA A 43 -9.56 -3.89 17.58
CA ALA A 43 -9.41 -2.48 17.25
C ALA A 43 -7.96 -1.97 17.44
N ASN A 44 -7.28 -2.38 18.51
CA ASN A 44 -5.88 -2.03 18.71
C ASN A 44 -4.96 -2.71 17.69
N HIS A 45 -5.23 -3.96 17.35
CA HIS A 45 -4.51 -4.71 16.33
C HIS A 45 -4.60 -4.01 14.96
N GLU A 46 -5.80 -3.74 14.48
CA GLU A 46 -6.04 -3.09 13.20
C GLU A 46 -5.53 -1.64 13.18
N ALA A 47 -5.66 -0.91 14.29
CA ALA A 47 -5.07 0.42 14.44
C ALA A 47 -3.53 0.37 14.38
N GLY A 48 -2.92 -0.70 14.87
CA GLY A 48 -1.47 -0.93 14.76
C GLY A 48 -1.01 -1.02 13.31
N HIS A 49 -1.69 -1.83 12.50
CA HIS A 49 -1.44 -1.92 11.07
C HIS A 49 -1.62 -0.57 10.37
N ALA A 50 -2.71 0.13 10.65
CA ALA A 50 -3.01 1.42 10.04
C ALA A 50 -1.96 2.48 10.39
N THR A 51 -1.56 2.56 11.66
CA THR A 51 -0.56 3.52 12.14
C THR A 51 0.78 3.32 11.43
N LEU A 52 1.27 2.08 11.38
CA LEU A 52 2.56 1.80 10.75
C LEU A 52 2.52 1.99 9.23
N SER A 53 1.44 1.58 8.58
CA SER A 53 1.29 1.80 7.14
C SER A 53 1.24 3.28 6.77
N TRP A 54 0.75 4.15 7.67
CA TRP A 54 0.74 5.59 7.44
C TRP A 54 2.10 6.23 7.62
N LEU A 55 2.87 5.78 8.61
CA LEU A 55 4.14 6.38 9.02
C LEU A 55 5.36 5.84 8.27
N LEU A 56 5.26 4.66 7.66
CA LEU A 56 6.36 4.05 6.90
C LEU A 56 6.35 4.48 5.44
N GLU A 57 7.54 4.75 4.91
CA GLU A 57 7.74 5.27 3.56
C GLU A 57 7.20 4.32 2.49
N HIS A 58 7.61 3.07 2.57
CA HIS A 58 7.37 2.08 1.52
C HIS A 58 6.17 1.16 1.80
N ALA A 59 5.47 1.37 2.91
CA ALA A 59 4.24 0.63 3.17
C ALA A 59 3.13 1.03 2.19
N ASN A 60 2.33 0.05 1.80
CA ASN A 60 1.22 0.28 0.87
C ASN A 60 0.22 1.31 1.44
N PRO A 61 -0.28 2.24 0.60
CA PRO A 61 -1.26 3.22 1.03
C PRO A 61 -2.51 2.57 1.60
N LEU A 62 -2.91 3.02 2.78
CA LEU A 62 -4.11 2.55 3.45
C LEU A 62 -5.35 3.11 2.75
N VAL A 63 -6.32 2.27 2.49
CA VAL A 63 -7.63 2.64 1.94
C VAL A 63 -8.70 2.64 3.02
N LYS A 64 -8.74 1.56 3.80
CA LYS A 64 -9.80 1.31 4.78
C LYS A 64 -9.33 0.34 5.84
N VAL A 65 -9.81 0.52 7.06
CA VAL A 65 -9.67 -0.45 8.16
C VAL A 65 -11.04 -0.73 8.76
N THR A 66 -11.29 -1.97 9.11
CA THR A 66 -12.56 -2.38 9.73
C THR A 66 -12.35 -3.45 10.79
N ILE A 67 -13.15 -3.39 11.84
CA ILE A 67 -13.26 -4.44 12.86
C ILE A 67 -14.52 -5.29 12.68
N VAL A 68 -15.24 -5.09 11.57
CA VAL A 68 -16.41 -5.92 11.22
C VAL A 68 -15.94 -7.28 10.71
N PRO A 69 -16.32 -8.39 11.35
CA PRO A 69 -15.88 -9.72 10.95
C PRO A 69 -16.37 -10.11 9.55
N ARG A 70 -15.44 -10.60 8.71
CA ARG A 70 -15.74 -11.10 7.37
C ARG A 70 -15.03 -12.41 7.11
N GLY A 71 -15.72 -13.38 6.53
CA GLY A 71 -15.12 -14.68 6.22
C GLY A 71 -14.47 -15.33 7.45
N LYS A 72 -13.16 -15.51 7.43
CA LYS A 72 -12.37 -16.03 8.57
C LYS A 72 -11.73 -14.90 9.39
N ALA A 73 -11.66 -13.68 8.86
CA ALA A 73 -11.04 -12.53 9.51
C ALA A 73 -11.97 -11.91 10.57
N LEU A 74 -11.37 -11.44 11.66
CA LEU A 74 -12.05 -10.71 12.74
C LEU A 74 -12.09 -9.21 12.48
N GLY A 75 -11.05 -8.70 11.82
CA GLY A 75 -10.91 -7.35 11.30
C GLY A 75 -10.12 -7.42 9.99
N ALA A 76 -9.93 -6.30 9.32
CA ALA A 76 -9.10 -6.22 8.13
C ALA A 76 -8.67 -4.78 7.84
N ALA A 77 -7.41 -4.62 7.47
CA ALA A 77 -6.88 -3.41 6.86
C ALA A 77 -6.73 -3.62 5.34
N TRP A 78 -7.26 -2.69 4.57
CA TRP A 78 -7.24 -2.72 3.13
C TRP A 78 -6.24 -1.71 2.60
N TYR A 79 -5.38 -2.16 1.72
CA TYR A 79 -4.34 -1.36 1.12
C TYR A 79 -4.54 -1.26 -0.38
N LEU A 80 -4.06 -0.19 -0.98
CA LEU A 80 -3.91 -0.08 -2.42
C LEU A 80 -2.53 -0.68 -2.77
N PRO A 81 -2.49 -1.88 -3.39
CA PRO A 81 -1.22 -2.45 -3.80
C PRO A 81 -0.56 -1.54 -4.82
N GLU A 82 0.70 -1.19 -4.59
CA GLU A 82 1.49 -0.49 -5.59
C GLU A 82 2.06 -1.50 -6.58
N GLU A 83 1.81 -1.29 -7.88
CA GLU A 83 2.40 -2.09 -8.93
C GLU A 83 3.91 -1.83 -8.99
N ARG A 84 4.69 -2.76 -8.46
CA ARG A 84 6.14 -2.74 -8.47
C ARG A 84 6.66 -3.95 -9.21
N GLN A 85 7.54 -3.73 -10.19
CA GLN A 85 8.21 -4.83 -10.89
C GLN A 85 9.48 -5.29 -10.15
N ILE A 86 10.07 -4.41 -9.36
CA ILE A 86 11.26 -4.66 -8.55
C ILE A 86 10.99 -4.11 -7.15
N THR A 87 11.31 -4.92 -6.12
CA THR A 87 11.13 -4.54 -4.71
C THR A 87 12.50 -4.55 -4.02
N THR A 88 12.84 -3.47 -3.32
CA THR A 88 14.09 -3.35 -2.57
C THR A 88 13.99 -4.01 -1.19
N ARG A 89 15.15 -4.19 -0.52
CA ARG A 89 15.23 -4.71 0.85
C ARG A 89 14.45 -3.83 1.83
N GLU A 90 14.59 -2.52 1.71
CA GLU A 90 13.93 -1.53 2.57
C GLU A 90 12.41 -1.58 2.41
N GLN A 91 11.93 -1.76 1.18
CA GLN A 91 10.50 -1.90 0.90
C GLN A 91 9.91 -3.16 1.53
N LEU A 92 10.61 -4.29 1.43
CA LEU A 92 10.21 -5.54 2.08
C LEU A 92 10.21 -5.39 3.61
N GLN A 93 11.20 -4.70 4.17
CA GLN A 93 11.28 -4.44 5.60
C GLN A 93 10.15 -3.54 6.10
N ASP A 94 9.79 -2.49 5.37
CA ASP A 94 8.67 -1.63 5.73
C ASP A 94 7.33 -2.38 5.67
N GLU A 95 7.14 -3.22 4.67
CA GLU A 95 5.95 -4.07 4.56
C GLU A 95 5.85 -5.07 5.73
N MET A 96 6.98 -5.70 6.10
CA MET A 96 7.03 -6.59 7.27
C MET A 96 6.75 -5.84 8.57
N CYS A 97 7.34 -4.67 8.75
CA CYS A 97 7.13 -3.82 9.92
C CYS A 97 5.65 -3.44 10.05
N ALA A 98 5.00 -3.00 8.97
CA ALA A 98 3.57 -2.68 8.95
C ALA A 98 2.70 -3.92 9.23
N THR A 99 3.08 -5.09 8.69
CA THR A 99 2.38 -6.36 8.94
C THR A 99 2.51 -6.82 10.39
N LEU A 100 3.62 -6.54 11.06
CA LEU A 100 3.82 -6.85 12.48
C LEU A 100 3.11 -5.85 13.41
N GLY A 101 2.56 -4.76 12.87
CA GLY A 101 1.93 -3.68 13.61
C GLY A 101 0.80 -4.14 14.53
N GLY A 102 -0.04 -5.06 14.08
CA GLY A 102 -1.13 -5.60 14.88
C GLY A 102 -0.62 -6.32 16.13
N ARG A 103 0.33 -7.23 15.98
CA ARG A 103 0.96 -7.96 17.08
C ARG A 103 1.69 -7.02 18.06
N ALA A 104 2.43 -6.04 17.52
CA ALA A 104 3.15 -5.07 18.33
C ALA A 104 2.20 -4.18 19.14
N ALA A 105 1.08 -3.77 18.56
CA ALA A 105 0.05 -2.99 19.25
C ALA A 105 -0.63 -3.79 20.38
N GLU A 106 -0.94 -5.06 20.16
CA GLU A 106 -1.47 -5.94 21.21
C GLU A 106 -0.52 -5.99 22.42
N GLU A 107 0.76 -6.24 22.20
CA GLU A 107 1.77 -6.32 23.27
C GLU A 107 1.91 -5.00 24.01
N LEU A 108 2.05 -3.88 23.28
CA LEU A 108 2.29 -2.57 23.89
C LEU A 108 1.09 -2.00 24.66
N VAL A 109 -0.12 -2.20 24.14
CA VAL A 109 -1.32 -1.55 24.68
C VAL A 109 -2.03 -2.45 25.67
N LEU A 110 -2.13 -3.75 25.37
CA LEU A 110 -2.89 -4.71 26.17
C LEU A 110 -1.99 -5.54 27.09
N GLY A 111 -0.68 -5.52 26.90
CA GLY A 111 0.27 -6.38 27.60
C GLY A 111 0.04 -7.87 27.34
N LYS A 112 -0.70 -8.20 26.29
CA LYS A 112 -1.07 -9.57 25.91
C LYS A 112 -0.92 -9.73 24.42
N ILE A 113 -0.62 -10.94 24.00
CA ILE A 113 -0.58 -11.33 22.59
C ILE A 113 -1.68 -12.36 22.31
N SER A 114 -2.29 -12.26 21.12
CA SER A 114 -3.41 -13.12 20.74
C SER A 114 -3.10 -13.99 19.53
N THR A 115 -3.99 -14.92 19.23
CA THR A 115 -3.93 -15.73 18.02
C THR A 115 -4.34 -14.95 16.76
N GLY A 116 -4.83 -13.72 16.90
CA GLY A 116 -5.30 -12.88 15.81
C GLY A 116 -4.21 -12.61 14.77
N ALA A 117 -2.97 -12.44 15.21
CA ALA A 117 -1.82 -12.21 14.34
C ALA A 117 -1.28 -13.45 13.57
N SER A 118 -1.98 -14.59 13.60
CA SER A 118 -1.49 -15.84 12.99
C SER A 118 -1.19 -15.68 11.48
N ASN A 119 -2.07 -15.01 10.75
CA ASN A 119 -1.89 -14.76 9.32
C ASN A 119 -0.72 -13.79 9.04
N ASP A 120 -0.60 -12.75 9.86
CA ASP A 120 0.48 -11.77 9.72
C ASP A 120 1.83 -12.40 9.97
N LEU A 121 1.93 -13.23 11.00
CA LEU A 121 3.16 -13.98 11.30
C LEU A 121 3.51 -14.97 10.18
N GLU A 122 2.52 -15.65 9.58
CA GLU A 122 2.74 -16.52 8.42
C GLU A 122 3.31 -15.73 7.24
N ARG A 123 2.70 -14.58 6.91
CA ARG A 123 3.16 -13.71 5.82
C ARG A 123 4.58 -13.20 6.04
N VAL A 124 4.86 -12.67 7.22
CA VAL A 124 6.16 -12.14 7.59
C VAL A 124 7.23 -13.23 7.56
N THR A 125 6.92 -14.42 8.07
CA THR A 125 7.85 -15.56 8.05
C THR A 125 8.18 -15.97 6.61
N LYS A 126 7.18 -16.11 5.74
CA LYS A 126 7.39 -16.41 4.32
C LYS A 126 8.24 -15.34 3.61
N GLN A 127 7.98 -14.08 3.91
CA GLN A 127 8.69 -12.96 3.32
C GLN A 127 10.15 -12.89 3.78
N ALA A 128 10.41 -13.04 5.09
CA ALA A 128 11.76 -13.10 5.64
C ALA A 128 12.55 -14.29 5.08
N TYR A 129 11.91 -15.45 4.98
CA TYR A 129 12.51 -16.63 4.36
C TYR A 129 12.87 -16.36 2.89
N ALA A 130 11.97 -15.75 2.13
CA ALA A 130 12.24 -15.39 0.74
C ALA A 130 13.41 -14.40 0.61
N MET A 131 13.51 -13.42 1.50
CA MET A 131 14.64 -12.46 1.53
C MET A 131 15.98 -13.19 1.70
N VAL A 132 16.05 -14.19 2.58
CA VAL A 132 17.28 -14.92 2.85
C VAL A 132 17.58 -15.94 1.77
N VAL A 133 16.59 -16.77 1.37
CA VAL A 133 16.78 -17.99 0.57
C VAL A 133 16.63 -17.74 -0.92
N TYR A 134 15.74 -16.83 -1.33
CA TYR A 134 15.44 -16.60 -2.75
C TYR A 134 16.11 -15.35 -3.30
N PHE A 135 16.19 -14.29 -2.51
CA PHE A 135 16.68 -13.00 -2.98
C PHE A 135 18.13 -12.69 -2.57
N GLY A 136 18.73 -13.55 -1.71
CA GLY A 136 20.11 -13.34 -1.24
C GLY A 136 20.31 -11.99 -0.53
N MET A 137 19.28 -11.51 0.17
CA MET A 137 19.27 -10.20 0.85
C MET A 137 19.72 -10.28 2.32
N SER A 138 20.32 -11.39 2.75
CA SER A 138 20.88 -11.55 4.09
C SER A 138 22.35 -11.13 4.12
N ASP A 139 22.80 -10.55 5.23
CA ASP A 139 24.19 -10.15 5.41
C ASP A 139 25.12 -11.36 5.60
N LYS A 140 24.59 -12.50 6.08
CA LYS A 140 25.34 -13.75 6.29
C LYS A 140 25.31 -14.71 5.09
N LEU A 141 24.30 -14.59 4.24
CA LEU A 141 24.12 -15.40 3.04
C LEU A 141 23.86 -14.47 1.83
N PRO A 142 24.78 -13.54 1.52
CA PRO A 142 24.58 -12.59 0.44
C PRO A 142 24.71 -13.25 -0.93
N ASN A 143 23.91 -12.79 -1.88
CA ASN A 143 24.02 -13.15 -3.30
C ASN A 143 23.86 -14.66 -3.60
N LEU A 144 23.20 -15.39 -2.72
CA LEU A 144 22.88 -16.79 -2.91
C LEU A 144 21.37 -16.96 -3.17
N ASN A 145 21.04 -17.85 -4.08
CA ASN A 145 19.67 -18.25 -4.37
C ASN A 145 19.56 -19.75 -4.30
N TYR A 146 18.77 -20.25 -3.39
CA TYR A 146 18.49 -21.68 -3.21
C TYR A 146 17.13 -22.09 -3.79
N TYR A 147 16.47 -21.21 -4.55
CA TYR A 147 15.20 -21.50 -5.20
C TYR A 147 15.41 -22.07 -6.60
N ASP A 148 14.76 -23.18 -6.87
CA ASP A 148 14.71 -23.75 -8.22
C ASP A 148 13.46 -23.25 -8.95
N SER A 149 13.67 -22.35 -9.92
CA SER A 149 12.59 -21.81 -10.76
C SER A 149 12.01 -22.82 -11.75
N THR A 150 12.66 -23.97 -11.95
CA THR A 150 12.17 -25.01 -12.86
C THR A 150 11.07 -25.86 -12.24
N GLY A 151 10.83 -25.71 -10.94
CA GLY A 151 9.84 -26.50 -10.20
C GLY A 151 10.19 -27.97 -10.07
N GLN A 152 11.42 -28.36 -10.46
CA GLN A 152 11.95 -29.66 -10.12
C GLN A 152 12.26 -29.64 -8.63
N ASP A 153 11.34 -30.20 -7.87
CA ASP A 153 11.56 -30.42 -6.45
C ASP A 153 12.87 -31.17 -6.28
N TRP A 154 13.83 -30.64 -5.53
CA TRP A 154 15.10 -31.29 -5.22
C TRP A 154 14.90 -32.64 -4.51
N GLY A 155 13.67 -33.17 -4.55
CA GLY A 155 13.22 -34.33 -3.85
C GLY A 155 13.17 -34.08 -2.33
N PHE A 156 13.57 -35.09 -1.56
CA PHE A 156 13.61 -35.01 -0.08
C PHE A 156 14.86 -34.29 0.44
N THR A 157 15.75 -33.78 -0.42
CA THR A 157 17.02 -33.15 -0.02
C THR A 157 16.97 -31.64 -0.20
N LYS A 158 17.27 -30.91 0.87
CA LYS A 158 17.46 -29.45 0.82
C LYS A 158 18.72 -29.16 -0.01
N PRO A 159 18.76 -28.09 -0.82
CA PRO A 159 19.93 -27.73 -1.65
C PRO A 159 21.07 -27.10 -0.83
N TYR A 160 21.08 -27.28 0.47
CA TYR A 160 22.07 -26.71 1.40
C TYR A 160 22.30 -27.62 2.61
N SER A 161 23.46 -27.43 3.28
CA SER A 161 23.87 -28.21 4.45
C SER A 161 23.03 -27.89 5.68
N GLU A 162 23.07 -28.74 6.71
CA GLU A 162 22.40 -28.47 7.99
C GLU A 162 22.95 -27.22 8.71
N GLU A 163 24.22 -26.89 8.51
CA GLU A 163 24.83 -25.66 9.02
C GLU A 163 24.22 -24.43 8.35
N THR A 164 24.06 -24.48 7.03
CA THR A 164 23.38 -23.42 6.27
C THR A 164 21.92 -23.31 6.66
N ALA A 165 21.22 -24.43 6.91
CA ALA A 165 19.85 -24.41 7.41
C ALA A 165 19.72 -23.65 8.74
N LYS A 166 20.60 -23.94 9.70
CA LYS A 166 20.64 -23.21 10.97
C LYS A 166 20.92 -21.71 10.80
N LEU A 167 21.81 -21.38 9.86
CA LEU A 167 22.11 -19.98 9.56
C LEU A 167 20.92 -19.27 8.93
N ILE A 168 20.19 -19.92 8.02
CA ILE A 168 18.94 -19.43 7.42
C ILE A 168 17.93 -19.13 8.55
N ASP A 169 17.67 -20.09 9.45
CA ASP A 169 16.74 -19.91 10.56
C ASP A 169 17.14 -18.73 11.43
N THR A 170 18.44 -18.56 11.73
CA THR A 170 18.97 -17.46 12.53
C THR A 170 18.74 -16.10 11.83
N GLU A 171 19.05 -16.00 10.54
CA GLU A 171 18.89 -14.75 9.79
C GLU A 171 17.41 -14.41 9.58
N VAL A 172 16.53 -15.37 9.33
CA VAL A 172 15.08 -15.18 9.25
C VAL A 172 14.54 -14.62 10.57
N GLN A 173 14.91 -15.25 11.69
CA GLN A 173 14.50 -14.80 13.02
C GLN A 173 15.02 -13.40 13.33
N LYS A 174 16.27 -13.10 12.97
CA LYS A 174 16.89 -11.78 13.13
C LYS A 174 16.10 -10.70 12.39
N ILE A 175 15.82 -10.91 11.10
CA ILE A 175 15.06 -9.96 10.27
C ILE A 175 13.68 -9.70 10.89
N ILE A 176 12.96 -10.74 11.29
CA ILE A 176 11.63 -10.59 11.89
C ILE A 176 11.71 -9.80 13.21
N ASN A 177 12.65 -10.13 14.09
CA ASN A 177 12.81 -9.45 15.38
C ASN A 177 13.18 -7.97 15.20
N GLU A 178 14.08 -7.65 14.27
CA GLU A 178 14.44 -6.26 13.95
C GLU A 178 13.22 -5.44 13.52
N GLN A 179 12.36 -5.99 12.64
CA GLN A 179 11.15 -5.31 12.20
C GLN A 179 10.08 -5.24 13.29
N TYR A 180 10.00 -6.25 14.16
CA TYR A 180 9.10 -6.24 15.30
C TYR A 180 9.48 -5.17 16.34
N ASP A 181 10.76 -5.05 16.67
CA ASP A 181 11.26 -4.03 17.58
C ASP A 181 11.12 -2.62 16.97
N ARG A 182 11.30 -2.49 15.66
CA ARG A 182 11.03 -1.26 14.93
C ARG A 182 9.55 -0.88 15.00
N ALA A 183 8.65 -1.83 14.82
CA ALA A 183 7.20 -1.63 14.93
C ALA A 183 6.81 -1.14 16.34
N LYS A 184 7.31 -1.80 17.38
CA LYS A 184 7.08 -1.38 18.78
C LYS A 184 7.59 0.03 19.06
N ARG A 185 8.77 0.38 18.56
CA ARG A 185 9.34 1.71 18.73
C ARG A 185 8.45 2.79 18.09
N ILE A 186 8.08 2.62 16.81
CA ILE A 186 7.24 3.58 16.09
C ILE A 186 5.88 3.73 16.76
N LEU A 187 5.25 2.63 17.18
CA LEU A 187 3.97 2.67 17.90
C LEU A 187 4.08 3.37 19.26
N SER A 188 5.18 3.16 19.99
CA SER A 188 5.42 3.82 21.27
C SER A 188 5.59 5.33 21.11
N GLU A 189 6.32 5.77 20.08
CA GLU A 189 6.50 7.18 19.74
C GLU A 189 5.20 7.85 19.30
N ASN A 190 4.24 7.07 18.77
CA ASN A 190 2.96 7.54 18.23
C ASN A 190 1.75 7.02 19.04
N LYS A 191 1.92 6.72 20.31
CA LYS A 191 0.93 6.07 21.17
C LYS A 191 -0.41 6.81 21.22
N GLU A 192 -0.40 8.13 21.29
CA GLU A 192 -1.62 8.93 21.34
C GLU A 192 -2.43 8.83 20.05
N GLY A 193 -1.77 8.91 18.90
CA GLY A 193 -2.40 8.76 17.59
C GLY A 193 -3.00 7.37 17.41
N HIS A 194 -2.23 6.33 17.76
CA HIS A 194 -2.71 4.95 17.74
C HIS A 194 -3.95 4.75 18.64
N SER A 195 -3.93 5.28 19.88
CA SER A 195 -5.07 5.16 20.80
C SER A 195 -6.33 5.86 20.28
N LYS A 196 -6.18 7.05 19.68
CA LYS A 196 -7.30 7.76 19.02
C LYS A 196 -7.87 6.94 17.87
N LEU A 197 -7.01 6.36 17.06
CA LEU A 197 -7.41 5.54 15.91
C LEU A 197 -8.17 4.29 16.35
N ALA A 198 -7.67 3.58 17.37
CA ALA A 198 -8.35 2.43 17.98
C ALA A 198 -9.72 2.81 18.55
N GLN A 199 -9.84 3.98 19.18
CA GLN A 199 -11.12 4.46 19.71
C GLN A 199 -12.12 4.76 18.59
N VAL A 200 -11.69 5.42 17.51
CA VAL A 200 -12.55 5.67 16.34
C VAL A 200 -13.03 4.36 15.71
N LEU A 201 -12.16 3.33 15.66
CA LEU A 201 -12.56 1.99 15.20
C LEU A 201 -13.60 1.34 16.11
N LEU A 202 -13.49 1.50 17.43
CA LEU A 202 -14.49 0.99 18.37
C LEU A 202 -15.85 1.66 18.21
N ASP A 203 -15.85 2.96 17.95
CA ASP A 203 -17.07 3.77 17.83
C ASP A 203 -17.76 3.61 16.48
N ARG A 204 -16.99 3.55 15.39
CA ARG A 204 -17.50 3.58 14.00
C ARG A 204 -17.36 2.26 13.26
N GLU A 205 -16.62 1.28 13.81
CA GLU A 205 -16.28 -0.03 13.22
C GLU A 205 -15.51 0.02 11.90
N VAL A 206 -15.46 1.16 11.26
CA VAL A 206 -14.79 1.39 9.97
C VAL A 206 -14.15 2.77 9.97
N ILE A 207 -12.90 2.84 9.49
CA ILE A 207 -12.18 4.08 9.22
C ILE A 207 -11.60 4.06 7.81
N TYR A 208 -11.36 5.25 7.27
CA TYR A 208 -10.76 5.46 5.96
C TYR A 208 -9.45 6.23 6.08
N SER A 209 -8.72 6.34 4.99
CA SER A 209 -7.46 7.10 4.92
C SER A 209 -7.59 8.53 5.43
N GLU A 210 -8.73 9.18 5.18
CA GLU A 210 -9.03 10.54 5.62
C GLU A 210 -9.08 10.66 7.16
N ASP A 211 -9.59 9.63 7.86
CA ASP A 211 -9.61 9.60 9.32
C ASP A 211 -8.19 9.48 9.90
N VAL A 212 -7.33 8.69 9.23
CA VAL A 212 -5.93 8.53 9.61
C VAL A 212 -5.15 9.83 9.38
N GLU A 213 -5.38 10.49 8.24
CA GLU A 213 -4.81 11.80 7.94
C GLU A 213 -5.21 12.85 8.96
N HIS A 214 -6.46 12.83 9.43
CA HIS A 214 -6.93 13.76 10.47
C HIS A 214 -6.18 13.59 11.80
N ILE A 215 -5.77 12.36 12.13
CA ILE A 215 -5.07 12.05 13.39
C ILE A 215 -3.56 12.29 13.29
N PHE A 216 -2.93 11.84 12.21
CA PHE A 216 -1.48 11.87 12.03
C PHE A 216 -0.97 12.99 11.14
N GLY A 217 -1.88 13.75 10.50
CA GLY A 217 -1.52 14.69 9.44
C GLY A 217 -1.32 14.02 8.09
N LYS A 218 -1.00 14.82 7.08
CA LYS A 218 -0.71 14.30 5.73
C LYS A 218 0.41 13.29 5.78
N ARG A 219 0.26 12.20 5.01
CA ARG A 219 1.32 11.21 4.86
C ARG A 219 2.57 11.92 4.31
N ALA A 220 3.70 11.71 4.97
CA ALA A 220 4.97 12.34 4.60
C ALA A 220 5.50 11.85 3.23
N TRP A 221 5.04 10.68 2.80
CA TRP A 221 5.53 9.98 1.62
C TRP A 221 4.44 9.90 0.56
N ILE A 222 4.79 10.28 -0.67
CA ILE A 222 3.88 10.20 -1.82
C ILE A 222 3.85 8.75 -2.31
N SER A 223 2.66 8.20 -2.55
CA SER A 223 2.55 6.86 -3.13
C SER A 223 3.01 6.88 -4.60
N ARG A 224 3.57 5.75 -5.06
CA ARG A 224 3.99 5.62 -6.46
C ARG A 224 2.84 5.91 -7.44
N SER A 225 1.63 5.52 -7.10
CA SER A 225 0.45 5.83 -7.93
C SER A 225 0.19 7.32 -8.03
N GLN A 226 0.37 8.08 -6.94
CA GLN A 226 0.27 9.53 -6.94
C GLN A 226 1.43 10.17 -7.72
N GLU A 227 2.65 9.67 -7.56
CA GLU A 227 3.82 10.12 -8.30
C GLU A 227 3.63 9.93 -9.82
N ILE A 228 3.11 8.77 -10.24
CA ILE A 228 2.80 8.49 -11.66
C ILE A 228 1.73 9.45 -12.18
N LEU A 229 0.67 9.70 -11.41
CA LEU A 229 -0.39 10.64 -11.81
C LEU A 229 0.16 12.06 -11.96
N GLU A 230 0.98 12.53 -11.02
CA GLU A 230 1.64 13.85 -11.11
C GLU A 230 2.57 13.95 -12.32
N LEU A 231 3.31 12.88 -12.62
CA LEU A 231 4.16 12.84 -13.83
C LEU A 231 3.34 12.88 -15.12
N GLN A 232 2.20 12.17 -15.15
CA GLN A 232 1.29 12.20 -16.30
C GLN A 232 0.64 13.58 -16.46
N GLU A 233 0.22 14.22 -15.39
CA GLU A 233 -0.33 15.58 -15.43
C GLU A 233 0.70 16.60 -15.91
N LYS A 234 1.94 16.53 -15.43
CA LYS A 234 3.07 17.37 -15.90
C LYS A 234 3.37 17.13 -17.38
N ALA A 235 3.34 15.88 -17.84
CA ALA A 235 3.54 15.55 -19.25
C ALA A 235 2.40 16.08 -20.12
N ASN A 236 1.15 15.92 -19.70
CA ASN A 236 -0.02 16.43 -20.41
C ASN A 236 -0.08 17.95 -20.43
N GLY A 237 0.34 18.63 -19.35
CA GLY A 237 0.47 20.07 -19.28
C GLY A 237 1.49 20.62 -20.29
N LYS A 238 2.68 19.99 -20.37
CA LYS A 238 3.70 20.35 -21.36
C LYS A 238 3.25 20.14 -22.82
N ASN A 239 2.50 19.06 -23.07
CA ASN A 239 1.96 18.79 -24.40
C ASN A 239 0.91 19.83 -24.81
N LYS A 240 0.06 20.30 -23.88
CA LYS A 240 -0.88 21.40 -24.14
C LYS A 240 -0.15 22.73 -24.43
N GLU A 241 0.86 23.08 -23.63
CA GLU A 241 1.64 24.30 -23.86
C GLU A 241 2.38 24.29 -25.20
N ASN A 242 2.89 23.13 -25.62
CA ASN A 242 3.54 22.99 -26.93
C ASN A 242 2.54 23.07 -28.08
N ALA A 243 1.38 22.42 -27.97
CA ALA A 243 0.31 22.52 -28.95
C ALA A 243 -0.21 23.97 -29.09
N ASP A 244 -0.38 24.69 -27.97
CA ASP A 244 -0.78 26.11 -27.98
C ASP A 244 0.30 27.02 -28.58
N LYS A 245 1.60 26.70 -28.45
CA LYS A 245 2.70 27.42 -29.10
C LYS A 245 2.76 27.15 -30.60
N GLU A 246 2.57 25.91 -31.04
CA GLU A 246 2.51 25.53 -32.43
C GLU A 246 1.29 26.17 -33.12
N ALA A 247 0.12 26.13 -32.51
CA ALA A 247 -1.08 26.78 -33.05
C ALA A 247 -0.95 28.30 -33.16
N LYS A 248 -0.21 28.96 -32.22
CA LYS A 248 0.10 30.39 -32.31
C LYS A 248 1.16 30.70 -33.36
N ALA A 249 2.11 29.81 -33.60
CA ALA A 249 3.12 29.97 -34.64
C ALA A 249 2.50 29.85 -36.04
N ASP A 250 1.60 28.87 -36.25
CA ASP A 250 0.88 28.72 -37.53
C ASP A 250 -0.06 29.89 -37.81
N ALA A 251 -0.79 30.39 -36.80
CA ALA A 251 -1.64 31.57 -36.95
C ALA A 251 -0.84 32.86 -37.25
N THR A 252 0.45 32.91 -36.90
CA THR A 252 1.34 34.04 -37.20
C THR A 252 1.88 33.94 -38.62
N MET A 253 2.06 32.73 -39.15
CA MET A 253 2.50 32.51 -40.53
C MET A 253 1.41 32.79 -41.58
N GLU A 254 0.14 32.45 -41.29
CA GLU A 254 -0.99 32.77 -42.17
C GLU A 254 -1.22 34.28 -42.35
N ASN A 255 -0.92 35.10 -41.36
CA ASN A 255 -1.06 36.56 -41.44
C ASN A 255 0.05 37.28 -42.19
N VAL A 256 1.12 36.60 -42.63
CA VAL A 256 2.23 37.21 -43.37
C VAL A 256 2.06 37.03 -44.88
N THR A 257 1.16 36.19 -45.38
CA THR A 257 0.96 35.91 -46.80
C THR A 257 -0.06 36.82 -47.51
N ASP A 258 -0.78 37.67 -46.76
CA ASP A 258 -1.78 38.61 -47.33
C ASP A 258 -1.29 40.08 -47.36
N ALA A 259 -0.08 40.35 -47.89
CA ALA A 259 0.29 41.68 -48.24
C ALA A 259 -0.01 41.96 -49.72
N PRO A 260 -0.76 43.05 -50.08
CA PRO A 260 -1.17 43.30 -51.46
C PRO A 260 0.04 43.72 -52.30
N THR A 261 0.23 43.04 -53.44
CA THR A 261 1.18 43.41 -54.49
C THR A 261 0.79 44.76 -55.12
N GLU A 262 1.58 45.79 -54.94
CA GLU A 262 1.47 47.08 -55.68
C GLU A 262 1.68 46.86 -57.20
N GLU A 263 0.64 47.10 -57.98
CA GLU A 263 0.70 47.21 -59.44
C GLU A 263 1.50 48.43 -59.83
N ASN A 264 2.62 48.20 -60.48
CA ASN A 264 3.45 49.23 -61.13
C ASN A 264 2.85 49.65 -62.48
N LYS A 265 2.11 50.76 -62.49
CA LYS A 265 1.66 51.39 -63.72
C LYS A 265 2.84 52.21 -64.36
N THR A 266 3.47 51.64 -65.33
CA THR A 266 4.35 52.45 -66.24
C THR A 266 3.51 52.99 -67.39
N GLY A 267 3.35 54.34 -67.40
CA GLY A 267 2.71 55.08 -68.47
C GLY A 267 3.56 55.08 -69.76
N LYS A 268 2.89 54.93 -70.87
CA LYS A 268 3.37 55.23 -72.20
C LYS A 268 3.25 56.72 -72.44
N ILE A 269 4.34 57.30 -72.88
CA ILE A 269 4.37 58.60 -73.59
C ILE A 269 4.82 58.34 -75.03
N ALA A 270 3.94 58.81 -75.96
CA ALA A 270 4.00 59.11 -77.34
C ALA A 270 5.13 58.53 -78.20
#